data_6e37eeffbf9ec594d7ec1eee9a1c0f95
#
_entry.id   6e37eeffbf9ec594d7ec1eee9a1c0f95
#
_cell.length_a   1.000
_cell.length_b   1.000
_cell.length_c   1.000
_cell.angle_alpha   90.00
_cell.angle_beta   90.00
_cell.angle_gamma   90.00
#
_symmetry.space_group_name_H-M   'P 1'
#
loop_
_entity.id
_entity.type
_entity.pdbx_description
1 polymer ?
#
loop_
_entity_poly.entity_id
_entity_poly.type
_entity_poly.pdbx_seq_one_letter_code
_entity_poly.pdbx_strand_id
1 'polypeptide(L)'
;MECRYYKKSDDGRIECQLCPHHCRMADGKTGLCRSRKNKGGVLVSEVYGKPCSLAIDPIEKKPLYHFHPGTTCLSMACTGCNFRCLNCQNYEISQVQPSEVDHYDLSPEAVVELCLKHHCPGIAYTYTEPLTYLEYITDTARLAHKTSAPMAFSLTVLTKSLTTL
;
A
#
# COMPACT_ATOMS: atom_id res chain seq x y z
N MET A 1 -10.86 4.98 -5.85
CA MET A 1 -10.84 5.84 -4.65
C MET A 1 -10.04 7.10 -4.94
N GLU A 2 -10.56 8.29 -4.64
CA GLU A 2 -9.80 9.54 -4.78
C GLU A 2 -8.64 9.58 -3.77
N CYS A 3 -7.47 9.99 -4.22
CA CYS A 3 -6.28 10.15 -3.40
C CYS A 3 -6.33 11.47 -2.60
N ARG A 4 -5.69 11.49 -1.42
CA ARG A 4 -5.74 12.65 -0.49
C ARG A 4 -4.61 13.66 -0.74
N TYR A 5 -3.48 13.22 -1.29
CA TYR A 5 -2.24 14.01 -1.34
C TYR A 5 -1.87 14.36 -2.77
N TYR A 6 -2.49 15.42 -3.31
CA TYR A 6 -2.15 15.94 -4.62
C TYR A 6 -2.57 17.42 -4.78
N LYS A 7 -2.00 18.07 -5.76
CA LYS A 7 -2.36 19.43 -6.20
C LYS A 7 -2.76 19.41 -7.66
N LYS A 8 -3.72 20.25 -8.02
CA LYS A 8 -4.09 20.52 -9.41
C LYS A 8 -3.25 21.69 -9.92
N SER A 9 -2.74 21.58 -11.13
CA SER A 9 -2.07 22.66 -11.85
C SER A 9 -3.05 23.32 -12.82
N ASP A 10 -2.83 24.60 -13.15
CA ASP A 10 -3.69 25.38 -14.04
C ASP A 10 -3.74 24.80 -15.48
N ASP A 11 -2.74 24.01 -15.85
CA ASP A 11 -2.65 23.32 -17.14
C ASP A 11 -3.41 21.98 -17.17
N GLY A 12 -4.24 21.68 -16.15
CA GLY A 12 -5.01 20.44 -16.04
C GLY A 12 -4.20 19.21 -15.60
N ARG A 13 -2.92 19.37 -15.33
CA ARG A 13 -2.09 18.31 -14.75
C ARG A 13 -2.32 18.19 -13.25
N ILE A 14 -2.00 17.02 -12.74
CA ILE A 14 -1.96 16.74 -11.31
C ILE A 14 -0.52 16.50 -10.87
N GLU A 15 -0.14 17.09 -9.74
CA GLU A 15 1.10 16.80 -9.05
C GLU A 15 0.80 16.01 -7.79
N CYS A 16 1.25 14.75 -7.73
CA CYS A 16 1.14 13.90 -6.55
C CYS A 16 2.12 14.38 -5.47
N GLN A 17 1.62 14.58 -4.24
CA GLN A 17 2.41 15.10 -3.12
C GLN A 17 2.79 14.00 -2.10
N LEU A 18 2.54 12.72 -2.44
CA LEU A 18 2.66 11.64 -1.47
C LEU A 18 4.10 11.21 -1.21
N CYS A 19 4.95 11.23 -2.21
CA CYS A 19 6.35 10.80 -2.11
C CYS A 19 7.28 11.77 -2.83
N PRO A 20 8.61 11.70 -2.60
CA PRO A 20 9.59 12.64 -3.17
C PRO A 20 9.66 12.68 -4.70
N HIS A 21 9.02 11.76 -5.39
CA HIS A 21 8.98 11.80 -6.86
C HIS A 21 8.11 12.94 -7.42
N HIS A 22 7.17 13.48 -6.66
CA HIS A 22 6.29 14.57 -7.06
C HIS A 22 5.78 14.44 -8.50
N CYS A 23 5.27 13.24 -8.84
CA CYS A 23 4.88 12.89 -10.21
C CYS A 23 3.86 13.89 -10.77
N ARG A 24 4.20 14.51 -11.91
CA ARG A 24 3.29 15.36 -12.67
C ARG A 24 2.62 14.57 -13.78
N MET A 25 1.32 14.46 -13.73
CA MET A 25 0.53 13.56 -14.58
C MET A 25 -0.50 14.31 -15.35
N ALA A 26 -0.44 14.24 -16.69
CA ALA A 26 -1.54 14.61 -17.56
C ALA A 26 -2.72 13.65 -17.39
N ASP A 27 -3.89 14.01 -17.92
CA ASP A 27 -5.06 13.13 -17.88
C ASP A 27 -4.75 11.74 -18.49
N GLY A 28 -5.28 10.70 -17.87
CA GLY A 28 -5.06 9.31 -18.25
C GLY A 28 -3.68 8.74 -17.90
N LYS A 29 -2.74 9.54 -17.37
CA LYS A 29 -1.38 9.05 -17.03
C LYS A 29 -1.28 8.60 -15.58
N THR A 30 -0.40 7.61 -15.36
CA THR A 30 -0.07 7.08 -14.03
C THR A 30 1.22 7.69 -13.49
N GLY A 31 1.33 7.75 -12.16
CA GLY A 31 2.59 8.06 -11.49
C GLY A 31 3.63 6.94 -11.63
N LEU A 32 4.87 7.22 -11.22
CA LEU A 32 5.98 6.27 -11.26
C LEU A 32 5.66 4.95 -10.53
N CYS A 33 4.87 5.02 -9.46
CA CYS A 33 4.44 3.86 -8.68
C CYS A 33 3.42 2.95 -9.40
N ARG A 34 2.82 3.39 -10.50
CA ARG A 34 1.76 2.69 -11.28
C ARG A 34 0.43 2.50 -10.55
N SER A 35 0.36 2.81 -9.24
CA SER A 35 -0.84 2.63 -8.42
C SER A 35 -1.79 3.83 -8.46
N ARG A 36 -1.30 4.99 -8.90
CA ARG A 36 -2.03 6.28 -8.88
C ARG A 36 -2.13 6.85 -10.28
N LYS A 37 -3.33 7.26 -10.68
CA LYS A 37 -3.64 7.74 -12.03
C LYS A 37 -4.43 9.03 -12.00
N ASN A 38 -4.11 9.96 -12.89
CA ASN A 38 -4.97 11.12 -13.15
C ASN A 38 -6.16 10.68 -14.03
N LYS A 39 -7.37 10.89 -13.53
CA LYS A 39 -8.63 10.65 -14.28
C LYS A 39 -9.46 11.92 -14.27
N GLY A 40 -9.44 12.64 -15.36
CA GLY A 40 -10.23 13.87 -15.52
C GLY A 40 -9.88 14.97 -14.49
N GLY A 41 -8.63 15.16 -14.13
CA GLY A 41 -8.22 16.15 -13.14
C GLY A 41 -8.42 15.71 -11.69
N VAL A 42 -8.61 14.41 -11.43
CA VAL A 42 -8.66 13.80 -10.09
C VAL A 42 -7.62 12.72 -10.00
N LEU A 43 -6.79 12.74 -8.94
CA LEU A 43 -5.87 11.66 -8.68
C LEU A 43 -6.61 10.50 -8.01
N VAL A 44 -6.60 9.34 -8.63
CA VAL A 44 -7.25 8.14 -8.10
C VAL A 44 -6.25 7.04 -7.78
N SER A 45 -6.49 6.33 -6.69
CA SER A 45 -5.82 5.06 -6.39
C SER A 45 -6.54 3.93 -7.16
N GLU A 46 -5.82 3.24 -8.02
CA GLU A 46 -6.35 2.11 -8.78
C GLU A 46 -6.24 0.78 -8.02
N VAL A 47 -5.57 0.80 -6.88
CA VAL A 47 -5.30 -0.39 -6.04
C VAL A 47 -6.04 -0.38 -4.72
N TYR A 48 -6.87 0.62 -4.45
CA TYR A 48 -7.69 0.68 -3.24
C TYR A 48 -8.69 -0.47 -3.21
N GLY A 49 -8.66 -1.26 -2.15
CA GLY A 49 -9.50 -2.45 -2.01
C GLY A 49 -9.07 -3.62 -2.90
N LYS A 50 -7.88 -3.56 -3.52
CA LYS A 50 -7.38 -4.53 -4.49
C LYS A 50 -6.00 -5.08 -4.13
N PRO A 51 -5.85 -5.77 -3.00
CA PRO A 51 -4.57 -6.41 -2.70
C PRO A 51 -4.29 -7.54 -3.70
N CYS A 52 -3.05 -7.60 -4.18
CA CYS A 52 -2.57 -8.66 -5.09
C CYS A 52 -1.85 -9.80 -4.35
N SER A 53 -1.54 -9.60 -3.08
CA SER A 53 -0.92 -10.62 -2.24
C SER A 53 -1.51 -10.59 -0.84
N LEU A 54 -1.89 -11.78 -0.34
CA LEU A 54 -2.38 -12.03 1.01
C LEU A 54 -1.73 -13.29 1.56
N ALA A 55 -1.23 -13.24 2.79
CA ALA A 55 -0.65 -14.39 3.47
C ALA A 55 -0.79 -14.26 5.00
N ILE A 56 -0.91 -15.38 5.67
CA ILE A 56 -0.73 -15.45 7.12
C ILE A 56 0.71 -15.87 7.35
N ASP A 57 1.52 -14.96 7.81
CA ASP A 57 2.95 -15.16 8.01
C ASP A 57 3.32 -15.13 9.50
N PRO A 58 4.33 -15.90 9.94
CA PRO A 58 4.97 -15.67 11.23
C PRO A 58 5.44 -14.23 11.37
N ILE A 59 5.28 -13.65 12.55
CA ILE A 59 5.70 -12.26 12.81
C ILE A 59 7.20 -12.05 12.58
N GLU A 60 8.01 -13.09 12.83
CA GLU A 60 9.44 -13.10 12.64
C GLU A 60 9.85 -12.96 11.15
N LYS A 61 8.98 -13.35 10.21
CA LYS A 61 9.19 -13.08 8.77
C LYS A 61 9.18 -11.59 8.45
N LYS A 62 8.69 -10.76 9.36
CA LYS A 62 8.72 -9.29 9.29
C LYS A 62 9.88 -8.69 10.08
N PRO A 63 10.97 -9.38 10.29
CA PRO A 63 12.06 -9.28 11.27
C PRO A 63 11.66 -8.65 12.64
N LEU A 64 10.47 -8.97 13.13
CA LEU A 64 9.95 -8.48 14.41
C LEU A 64 10.10 -9.55 15.51
N TYR A 65 11.34 -9.88 15.85
CA TYR A 65 11.65 -10.97 16.77
C TYR A 65 11.24 -10.72 18.24
N HIS A 66 11.09 -9.45 18.62
CA HIS A 66 10.75 -9.07 20.00
C HIS A 66 9.33 -8.48 20.12
N PHE A 67 8.57 -8.46 19.03
CA PHE A 67 7.22 -7.95 18.98
C PHE A 67 6.23 -9.09 18.80
N HIS A 68 5.46 -9.44 19.85
CA HIS A 68 4.55 -10.58 19.86
C HIS A 68 5.18 -11.87 19.30
N PRO A 69 6.34 -12.33 19.83
CA PRO A 69 7.06 -13.46 19.27
C PRO A 69 6.20 -14.73 19.25
N GLY A 70 6.35 -15.53 18.20
CA GLY A 70 5.59 -16.77 18.03
C GLY A 70 4.15 -16.56 17.53
N THR A 71 3.75 -15.33 17.21
CA THR A 71 2.42 -15.05 16.62
C THR A 71 2.47 -14.98 15.10
N THR A 72 1.31 -14.93 14.47
CA THR A 72 1.18 -14.71 13.03
C THR A 72 0.62 -13.31 12.75
N CYS A 73 0.83 -12.79 11.54
CA CYS A 73 0.22 -11.55 11.07
C CYS A 73 -0.42 -11.74 9.69
N LEU A 74 -1.47 -10.99 9.42
CA LEU A 74 -2.03 -10.89 8.07
C LEU A 74 -1.11 -9.97 7.24
N SER A 75 -0.39 -10.55 6.29
CA SER A 75 0.48 -9.81 5.37
C SER A 75 -0.25 -9.50 4.09
N MET A 76 -0.14 -8.26 3.61
CA MET A 76 -0.77 -7.86 2.37
C MET A 76 0.05 -6.86 1.58
N ALA A 77 -0.12 -6.90 0.25
CA ALA A 77 0.42 -5.92 -0.68
C ALA A 77 -0.59 -5.55 -1.76
N CYS A 78 -0.49 -4.33 -2.25
CA CYS A 78 -1.09 -3.91 -3.50
C CYS A 78 -0.04 -3.83 -4.61
N THR A 79 -0.48 -3.87 -5.86
CA THR A 79 0.36 -3.76 -7.04
C THR A 79 1.00 -2.37 -7.15
N GLY A 80 2.24 -2.33 -7.62
CA GLY A 80 2.97 -1.11 -7.85
C GLY A 80 3.87 -0.69 -6.69
N CYS A 81 4.94 0.02 -7.02
CA CYS A 81 5.94 0.51 -6.06
C CYS A 81 6.62 1.76 -6.61
N ASN A 82 6.96 2.70 -5.75
CA ASN A 82 7.69 3.91 -6.14
C ASN A 82 9.21 3.72 -6.17
N PHE A 83 9.71 2.54 -5.83
CA PHE A 83 11.13 2.15 -5.92
C PHE A 83 11.43 1.37 -7.21
N ARG A 84 12.74 1.30 -7.52
CA ARG A 84 13.33 0.57 -8.65
C ARG A 84 14.53 -0.23 -8.16
N CYS A 85 14.31 -1.05 -7.11
CA CYS A 85 15.38 -1.88 -6.55
C CYS A 85 15.87 -2.90 -7.58
N LEU A 86 17.17 -2.97 -7.81
CA LEU A 86 17.77 -3.92 -8.76
C LEU A 86 17.56 -5.39 -8.32
N ASN A 87 17.52 -5.63 -7.01
CA ASN A 87 17.32 -6.94 -6.40
C ASN A 87 15.91 -7.07 -5.79
N CYS A 88 14.86 -6.59 -6.49
CA CYS A 88 13.52 -6.66 -5.96
C CYS A 88 13.02 -8.11 -5.96
N GLN A 89 12.82 -8.69 -4.79
CA GLN A 89 12.25 -10.03 -4.63
C GLN A 89 10.82 -10.11 -5.17
N ASN A 90 10.08 -9.00 -5.08
CA ASN A 90 8.66 -8.91 -5.46
C ASN A 90 8.47 -8.11 -6.76
N TYR A 91 9.40 -8.23 -7.72
CA TYR A 91 9.34 -7.43 -8.96
C TYR A 91 8.07 -7.68 -9.77
N GLU A 92 7.53 -8.89 -9.72
CA GLU A 92 6.33 -9.32 -10.46
C GLU A 92 5.07 -8.54 -10.07
N ILE A 93 5.00 -8.03 -8.85
CA ILE A 93 3.87 -7.21 -8.36
C ILE A 93 4.25 -5.74 -8.18
N SER A 94 5.55 -5.41 -8.09
CA SER A 94 6.03 -4.06 -7.80
C SER A 94 6.21 -3.19 -9.04
N GLN A 95 6.50 -3.78 -10.20
CA GLN A 95 6.87 -3.04 -11.40
C GLN A 95 5.88 -3.17 -12.56
N VAL A 96 4.64 -3.51 -12.25
CA VAL A 96 3.55 -3.77 -13.19
C VAL A 96 2.34 -2.86 -12.93
N GLN A 97 1.43 -2.77 -13.91
CA GLN A 97 0.16 -2.07 -13.75
C GLN A 97 -0.82 -2.94 -12.95
N PRO A 98 -1.78 -2.35 -12.23
CA PRO A 98 -2.80 -3.12 -11.49
C PRO A 98 -3.65 -4.05 -12.38
N SER A 99 -3.75 -3.75 -13.67
CA SER A 99 -4.48 -4.58 -14.64
C SER A 99 -3.70 -5.80 -15.14
N GLU A 100 -2.42 -5.90 -14.80
CA GLU A 100 -1.53 -6.99 -15.27
C GLU A 100 -1.37 -8.11 -14.24
N VAL A 101 -1.97 -7.95 -13.05
CA VAL A 101 -1.88 -8.90 -11.93
C VAL A 101 -3.26 -9.16 -11.34
N ASP A 102 -3.54 -10.41 -11.05
CA ASP A 102 -4.74 -10.77 -10.32
C ASP A 102 -4.76 -10.14 -8.93
N HIS A 103 -5.95 -9.77 -8.48
CA HIS A 103 -6.15 -9.17 -7.17
C HIS A 103 -7.45 -9.67 -6.54
N TYR A 104 -7.51 -9.55 -5.23
CA TYR A 104 -8.73 -9.78 -4.46
C TYR A 104 -9.54 -8.48 -4.41
N ASP A 105 -10.86 -8.56 -4.44
CA ASP A 105 -11.74 -7.46 -4.07
C ASP A 105 -11.99 -7.52 -2.57
N LEU A 106 -11.31 -6.67 -1.81
CA LEU A 106 -11.28 -6.73 -0.35
C LEU A 106 -11.41 -5.33 0.24
N SER A 107 -12.60 -5.01 0.78
CA SER A 107 -12.80 -3.74 1.47
C SER A 107 -11.94 -3.63 2.73
N PRO A 108 -11.71 -2.42 3.27
CA PRO A 108 -11.03 -2.26 4.56
C PRO A 108 -11.66 -3.08 5.69
N GLU A 109 -13.00 -3.17 5.73
CA GLU A 109 -13.75 -3.97 6.70
C GLU A 109 -13.42 -5.47 6.55
N ALA A 110 -13.43 -5.97 5.31
CA ALA A 110 -13.14 -7.37 5.03
C ALA A 110 -11.69 -7.75 5.38
N VAL A 111 -10.73 -6.82 5.25
CA VAL A 111 -9.35 -7.04 5.72
C VAL A 111 -9.31 -7.22 7.23
N VAL A 112 -10.02 -6.37 7.97
CA VAL A 112 -10.08 -6.47 9.44
C VAL A 112 -10.76 -7.76 9.86
N GLU A 113 -11.88 -8.13 9.23
CA GLU A 113 -12.58 -9.40 9.50
C GLU A 113 -11.68 -10.61 9.23
N LEU A 114 -10.92 -10.58 8.14
CA LEU A 114 -9.97 -11.64 7.81
C LEU A 114 -8.86 -11.77 8.87
N CYS A 115 -8.33 -10.64 9.34
CA CYS A 115 -7.34 -10.59 10.40
C CYS A 115 -7.87 -11.20 11.70
N LEU A 116 -9.09 -10.86 12.09
CA LEU A 116 -9.77 -11.39 13.27
C LEU A 116 -10.06 -12.90 13.15
N LYS A 117 -10.58 -13.32 12.01
CA LYS A 117 -10.87 -14.73 11.71
C LYS A 117 -9.65 -15.64 11.87
N HIS A 118 -8.48 -15.13 11.53
CA HIS A 118 -7.22 -15.87 11.64
C HIS A 118 -6.46 -15.61 12.95
N HIS A 119 -7.09 -14.95 13.91
CA HIS A 119 -6.48 -14.62 15.20
C HIS A 119 -5.12 -13.92 15.09
N CYS A 120 -4.93 -13.12 14.01
CA CYS A 120 -3.72 -12.37 13.82
C CYS A 120 -3.70 -11.15 14.74
N PRO A 121 -2.67 -10.91 15.56
CA PRO A 121 -2.54 -9.69 16.35
C PRO A 121 -2.32 -8.43 15.51
N GLY A 122 -2.12 -8.52 14.22
CA GLY A 122 -1.94 -7.34 13.39
C GLY A 122 -1.90 -7.60 11.89
N ILE A 123 -1.94 -6.49 11.15
CA ILE A 123 -1.88 -6.46 9.68
C ILE A 123 -0.53 -5.87 9.28
N ALA A 124 0.24 -6.60 8.49
CA ALA A 124 1.52 -6.17 7.93
C ALA A 124 1.34 -5.73 6.47
N TYR A 125 1.49 -4.46 6.19
CA TYR A 125 1.54 -3.92 4.84
C TYR A 125 2.98 -4.01 4.33
N THR A 126 3.23 -4.91 3.37
CA THR A 126 4.59 -5.35 3.02
C THR A 126 4.71 -5.74 1.55
N TYR A 127 5.81 -6.34 1.13
CA TYR A 127 6.16 -6.83 -0.20
C TYR A 127 6.36 -5.74 -1.25
N THR A 128 5.47 -4.75 -1.36
CA THR A 128 5.63 -3.52 -2.14
C THR A 128 5.70 -2.33 -1.19
N GLU A 129 5.93 -1.11 -1.69
CA GLU A 129 5.99 0.07 -0.83
C GLU A 129 4.58 0.48 -0.36
N PRO A 130 4.28 0.39 0.94
CA PRO A 130 2.95 0.68 1.48
C PRO A 130 2.46 2.10 1.23
N LEU A 131 3.36 3.07 1.12
CA LEU A 131 3.03 4.46 0.85
C LEU A 131 2.20 4.62 -0.43
N THR A 132 2.38 3.73 -1.42
CA THR A 132 1.68 3.82 -2.70
C THR A 132 0.18 3.56 -2.62
N TYR A 133 -0.29 2.89 -1.55
CA TYR A 133 -1.71 2.62 -1.26
C TYR A 133 -2.13 3.13 0.13
N LEU A 134 -1.58 4.28 0.54
CA LEU A 134 -1.74 4.86 1.88
C LEU A 134 -3.20 5.06 2.29
N GLU A 135 -4.09 5.43 1.38
CA GLU A 135 -5.51 5.62 1.68
C GLU A 135 -6.15 4.32 2.16
N TYR A 136 -5.84 3.22 1.50
CA TYR A 136 -6.35 1.90 1.88
C TYR A 136 -5.81 1.45 3.24
N ILE A 137 -4.50 1.65 3.48
CA ILE A 137 -3.87 1.40 4.78
C ILE A 137 -4.56 2.22 5.88
N THR A 138 -4.71 3.52 5.65
CA THR A 138 -5.26 4.43 6.66
C THR A 138 -6.68 4.06 7.05
N ASP A 139 -7.50 3.72 6.06
CA ASP A 139 -8.91 3.39 6.31
C ASP A 139 -9.01 2.02 7.01
N THR A 140 -8.22 1.03 6.59
CA THR A 140 -8.13 -0.27 7.27
C THR A 140 -7.61 -0.14 8.71
N ALA A 141 -6.56 0.65 8.93
CA ALA A 141 -6.00 0.86 10.26
C ALA A 141 -7.00 1.55 11.20
N ARG A 142 -7.74 2.54 10.72
CA ARG A 142 -8.79 3.20 11.51
C ARG A 142 -9.90 2.24 11.94
N LEU A 143 -10.25 1.28 11.09
CA LEU A 143 -11.23 0.26 11.43
C LEU A 143 -10.65 -0.75 12.43
N ALA A 144 -9.44 -1.24 12.20
CA ALA A 144 -8.76 -2.16 13.10
C ALA A 144 -8.64 -1.59 14.53
N HIS A 145 -8.31 -0.31 14.67
CA HIS A 145 -8.25 0.35 15.99
C HIS A 145 -9.59 0.52 16.71
N LYS A 146 -10.71 0.36 16.04
CA LYS A 146 -12.04 0.40 16.67
C LYS A 146 -12.48 -0.96 17.20
N THR A 147 -11.79 -2.02 16.83
CA THR A 147 -12.05 -3.37 17.30
C THR A 147 -11.17 -3.66 18.52
N SER A 148 -11.54 -4.62 19.34
CA SER A 148 -10.69 -5.16 20.41
C SER A 148 -9.52 -5.99 19.88
N ALA A 149 -9.36 -6.03 18.59
CA ALA A 149 -8.28 -6.69 17.90
C ALA A 149 -7.09 -5.75 17.70
N PRO A 150 -5.98 -6.33 17.46
CA PRO A 150 -4.69 -5.75 17.68
C PRO A 150 -4.26 -4.83 16.54
N MET A 151 -3.11 -4.28 16.76
CA MET A 151 -2.45 -3.22 16.07
C MET A 151 -2.27 -3.44 14.57
N ALA A 152 -2.70 -2.46 13.76
CA ALA A 152 -2.19 -2.34 12.40
C ALA A 152 -0.76 -1.78 12.47
N PHE A 153 0.22 -2.52 12.01
CA PHE A 153 1.56 -2.01 11.82
C PHE A 153 1.93 -2.06 10.34
N SER A 154 2.45 -0.93 9.89
CA SER A 154 3.07 -0.85 8.57
C SER A 154 4.53 -1.20 8.70
N LEU A 155 4.96 -2.29 8.11
CA LEU A 155 6.37 -2.55 7.88
C LEU A 155 6.75 -1.94 6.54
N THR A 156 7.07 -0.67 6.60
CA THR A 156 7.69 0.02 5.48
C THR A 156 9.09 -0.53 5.30
N VAL A 157 9.37 -1.07 4.15
CA VAL A 157 10.75 -1.16 3.69
C VAL A 157 11.26 0.27 3.60
N LEU A 158 12.28 0.56 4.35
CA LEU A 158 12.96 1.85 4.45
C LEU A 158 12.94 2.61 3.13
N THR A 159 12.25 3.72 3.12
CA THR A 159 12.41 4.71 2.09
C THR A 159 13.80 5.34 2.24
N LYS A 160 14.71 4.94 1.39
CA LYS A 160 16.03 5.60 1.26
C LYS A 160 15.88 7.09 0.93
N SER A 161 14.67 7.54 0.66
CA SER A 161 14.32 8.91 0.32
C SER A 161 14.23 9.86 1.52
N LEU A 162 14.31 9.38 2.76
CA LEU A 162 14.37 10.24 3.94
C LEU A 162 15.79 10.59 4.36
N THR A 163 16.81 10.03 3.70
CA THR A 163 18.24 10.26 4.04
C THR A 163 19.00 11.08 3.01
N THR A 164 18.30 11.72 2.07
CA THR A 164 18.90 12.67 1.14
C THR A 164 18.20 14.03 1.29
N LEU A 165 18.28 14.57 2.48
CA LEU A 165 18.16 16.00 2.77
C LEU A 165 19.47 16.48 3.35
#